data_01fe588f4b165141e3b10e8107b890e7
#
_entry.id   01fe588f4b165141e3b10e8107b890e7
#
_cell.length_a   1.000
_cell.length_b   1.000
_cell.length_c   1.000
_cell.angle_alpha   90.00
_cell.angle_beta   90.00
_cell.angle_gamma   90.00
#
_symmetry.space_group_name_H-M   'P 1'
#
loop_
_entity.id
_entity.type
_entity.pdbx_description
1 polymer ?
#
loop_
_entity_poly.entity_id
_entity_poly.type
_entity_poly.pdbx_seq_one_letter_code
_entity_poly.pdbx_strand_id
1 'polypeptide(L)'
;GFIPDSLDLDYVDGVVTVSSQESIDMAHRLALEEGIFCGISSGCNVVAANKLAPELPGTSLMVTMINDTGMRYFSTPLFGRESTTEIPDRDHPVSEADRRNLAGRHLHIVR
;
A
#
# COMPACT_ATOMS: atom_id res chain seq x y z
N GLY A 1 1.16 3.27 -11.24
CA GLY A 1 1.98 2.10 -10.97
C GLY A 1 2.21 1.29 -12.22
N PHE A 2 3.10 0.35 -12.14
CA PHE A 2 3.38 -0.62 -13.19
C PHE A 2 3.60 -1.99 -12.53
N ILE A 3 3.44 -3.05 -13.32
CA ILE A 3 3.74 -4.41 -12.87
C ILE A 3 5.21 -4.69 -13.24
N PRO A 4 6.12 -4.84 -12.27
CA PRO A 4 7.52 -5.12 -12.56
C PRO A 4 7.69 -6.52 -13.14
N ASP A 5 8.64 -6.69 -14.07
CA ASP A 5 8.93 -8.00 -14.69
C ASP A 5 9.39 -9.06 -13.66
N SER A 6 9.88 -8.61 -12.50
CA SER A 6 10.29 -9.48 -11.41
C SER A 6 9.13 -10.04 -10.59
N LEU A 7 7.90 -9.54 -10.78
CA LEU A 7 6.73 -10.05 -10.08
C LEU A 7 6.19 -11.29 -10.79
N ASP A 8 6.30 -12.43 -10.14
CA ASP A 8 5.67 -13.66 -10.59
C ASP A 8 4.20 -13.67 -10.19
N LEU A 9 3.34 -13.44 -11.17
CA LEU A 9 1.89 -13.34 -10.99
C LEU A 9 1.23 -14.68 -10.61
N ASP A 10 1.93 -15.80 -10.73
CA ASP A 10 1.38 -17.11 -10.33
C ASP A 10 1.30 -17.26 -8.80
N TYR A 11 2.03 -16.41 -8.06
CA TYR A 11 1.97 -16.33 -6.60
C TYR A 11 1.04 -15.22 -6.06
N VAL A 12 0.30 -14.54 -6.94
CA VAL A 12 -0.59 -13.43 -6.55
C VAL A 12 -2.04 -13.89 -6.55
N ASP A 13 -2.64 -13.98 -5.37
CA ASP A 13 -4.05 -14.37 -5.21
C ASP A 13 -5.00 -13.18 -5.42
N GLY A 14 -4.57 -11.98 -5.08
CA GLY A 14 -5.42 -10.80 -5.18
C GLY A 14 -4.65 -9.48 -5.10
N VAL A 15 -5.39 -8.39 -5.23
CA VAL A 15 -4.88 -7.02 -5.18
C VAL A 15 -5.74 -6.18 -4.25
N VAL A 16 -5.12 -5.45 -3.33
CA VAL A 16 -5.78 -4.48 -2.48
C VAL A 16 -5.39 -3.07 -2.92
N THR A 17 -6.38 -2.23 -3.19
CA THR A 17 -6.11 -0.84 -3.57
C THR A 17 -6.09 0.07 -2.34
N VAL A 18 -5.05 0.92 -2.26
CA VAL A 18 -4.84 1.86 -1.15
C VAL A 18 -4.43 3.20 -1.72
N SER A 19 -5.07 4.28 -1.27
CA SER A 19 -4.69 5.63 -1.65
C SER A 19 -3.44 6.11 -0.92
N SER A 20 -2.78 7.13 -1.49
CA SER A 20 -1.62 7.76 -0.85
C SER A 20 -1.99 8.37 0.50
N GLN A 21 -3.16 8.98 0.62
CA GLN A 21 -3.61 9.59 1.86
C GLN A 21 -3.84 8.55 2.96
N GLU A 22 -4.53 7.45 2.66
CA GLU A 22 -4.70 6.34 3.61
C GLU A 22 -3.35 5.81 4.11
N SER A 23 -2.37 5.71 3.22
CA SER A 23 -1.03 5.22 3.54
C SER A 23 -0.28 6.15 4.49
N ILE A 24 -0.37 7.47 4.28
CA ILE A 24 0.24 8.50 5.12
C ILE A 24 -0.43 8.52 6.50
N ASP A 25 -1.75 8.55 6.54
CA ASP A 25 -2.51 8.58 7.79
C ASP A 25 -2.22 7.35 8.64
N MET A 26 -2.12 6.18 8.01
CA MET A 26 -1.79 4.95 8.71
C MET A 26 -0.35 4.96 9.23
N ALA A 27 0.62 5.48 8.47
CA ALA A 27 2.00 5.59 8.95
C ALA A 27 2.10 6.52 10.18
N HIS A 28 1.34 7.62 10.20
CA HIS A 28 1.20 8.48 11.38
C HIS A 28 0.59 7.74 12.57
N ARG A 29 -0.50 7.00 12.35
CA ARG A 29 -1.16 6.23 13.41
C ARG A 29 -0.25 5.16 13.98
N LEU A 30 0.48 4.44 13.15
CA LEU A 30 1.46 3.45 13.59
C LEU A 30 2.54 4.06 14.49
N ALA A 31 3.02 5.28 14.16
CA ALA A 31 3.98 5.98 14.97
C ALA A 31 3.39 6.43 16.32
N LEU A 32 2.17 6.98 16.32
CA LEU A 32 1.54 7.57 17.50
C LEU A 32 0.90 6.54 18.43
N GLU A 33 0.23 5.54 17.87
CA GLU A 33 -0.57 4.58 18.61
C GLU A 33 0.23 3.33 19.01
N GLU A 34 1.16 2.88 18.12
CA GLU A 34 1.89 1.63 18.29
C GLU A 34 3.40 1.82 18.49
N GLY A 35 3.91 3.05 18.38
CA GLY A 35 5.34 3.33 18.47
C GLY A 35 6.15 2.79 17.29
N ILE A 36 5.50 2.47 16.16
CA ILE A 36 6.13 1.96 14.95
C ILE A 36 6.44 3.11 14.01
N PHE A 37 7.67 3.59 14.04
CA PHE A 37 8.13 4.70 13.21
C PHE A 37 8.56 4.21 11.83
N CYS A 38 7.63 4.20 10.88
CA CYS A 38 7.79 3.60 9.55
C CYS A 38 7.49 4.59 8.41
N GLY A 39 7.81 4.18 7.18
CA GLY A 39 7.54 4.94 5.97
C GLY A 39 6.13 4.71 5.40
N ILE A 40 5.80 5.46 4.34
CA ILE A 40 4.48 5.46 3.70
C ILE A 40 4.10 4.08 3.17
N SER A 41 5.06 3.34 2.59
CA SER A 41 4.82 1.99 2.05
C SER A 41 4.41 0.98 3.13
N SER A 42 4.93 1.15 4.34
CA SER A 42 4.53 0.35 5.50
C SER A 42 3.10 0.67 5.94
N GLY A 43 2.74 1.96 5.94
CA GLY A 43 1.35 2.39 6.16
C GLY A 43 0.40 1.79 5.12
N CYS A 44 0.80 1.81 3.84
CA CYS A 44 0.07 1.17 2.75
C CYS A 44 -0.20 -0.32 3.03
N ASN A 45 0.83 -1.05 3.42
CA ASN A 45 0.73 -2.48 3.72
C ASN A 45 -0.24 -2.77 4.88
N VAL A 46 -0.23 -1.96 5.94
CA VAL A 46 -1.14 -2.14 7.07
C VAL A 46 -2.58 -1.78 6.70
N VAL A 47 -2.80 -0.73 5.89
CA VAL A 47 -4.14 -0.42 5.36
C VAL A 47 -4.66 -1.58 4.53
N ALA A 48 -3.84 -2.12 3.64
CA ALA A 48 -4.21 -3.26 2.80
C ALA A 48 -4.59 -4.48 3.66
N ALA A 49 -3.81 -4.77 4.70
CA ALA A 49 -4.11 -5.84 5.64
C ALA A 49 -5.46 -5.61 6.36
N ASN A 50 -5.72 -4.38 6.82
CA ASN A 50 -6.98 -4.04 7.49
C ASN A 50 -8.20 -4.14 6.55
N LYS A 51 -8.05 -3.78 5.27
CA LYS A 51 -9.13 -3.93 4.26
C LYS A 51 -9.41 -5.39 3.97
N LEU A 52 -8.39 -6.24 3.96
CA LEU A 52 -8.54 -7.66 3.67
C LEU A 52 -9.06 -8.47 4.88
N ALA A 53 -8.74 -8.06 6.10
CA ALA A 53 -9.06 -8.79 7.33
C ALA A 53 -10.52 -9.23 7.45
N PRO A 54 -11.54 -8.40 7.11
CA PRO A 54 -12.94 -8.80 7.20
C PRO A 54 -13.34 -9.94 6.26
N GLU A 55 -12.58 -10.17 5.21
CA GLU A 55 -12.84 -11.22 4.20
C GLU A 55 -12.25 -12.58 4.60
N LEU A 56 -11.40 -12.59 5.63
CA LEU A 56 -10.70 -13.79 6.09
C LEU A 56 -11.40 -14.41 7.30
N PRO A 57 -11.29 -15.74 7.49
CA PRO A 57 -11.76 -16.38 8.72
C PRO A 57 -11.12 -15.74 9.97
N GLY A 58 -11.89 -15.57 11.04
CA GLY A 58 -11.45 -14.91 12.28
C GLY A 58 -10.27 -15.58 13.00
N THR A 59 -9.88 -16.79 12.60
CA THR A 59 -8.70 -17.51 13.09
C THR A 59 -7.47 -17.34 12.21
N SER A 60 -7.56 -16.51 11.15
CA SER A 60 -6.46 -16.31 10.22
C SER A 60 -5.33 -15.51 10.86
N LEU A 61 -4.09 -15.91 10.61
CA LEU A 61 -2.90 -15.12 10.90
C LEU A 61 -2.56 -14.31 9.66
N MET A 62 -2.50 -12.99 9.80
CA MET A 62 -2.10 -12.08 8.73
C MET A 62 -0.69 -11.57 8.98
N VAL A 63 0.17 -11.66 7.98
CA VAL A 63 1.54 -11.18 8.02
C VAL A 63 1.71 -10.07 7.00
N THR A 64 2.31 -8.96 7.40
CA THR A 64 2.65 -7.84 6.51
C THR A 64 4.08 -7.36 6.76
N MET A 65 4.57 -6.47 5.89
CA MET A 65 5.94 -5.99 5.95
C MET A 65 5.98 -4.52 6.39
N ILE A 66 6.88 -4.22 7.32
CA ILE A 66 7.33 -2.86 7.61
C ILE A 66 8.64 -2.65 6.86
N ASN A 67 8.57 -1.96 5.71
CA ASN A 67 9.64 -1.94 4.71
C ASN A 67 10.82 -1.05 5.09
N ASP A 68 10.56 0.11 5.71
CA ASP A 68 11.57 1.09 6.03
C ASP A 68 11.21 1.95 7.24
N THR A 69 12.17 2.76 7.67
CA THR A 69 11.97 3.71 8.78
C THR A 69 11.40 5.04 8.29
N GLY A 70 10.56 5.68 9.12
CA GLY A 70 10.03 7.02 8.90
C GLY A 70 11.11 8.11 8.78
N MET A 71 12.34 7.87 9.26
CA MET A 71 13.45 8.84 9.19
C MET A 71 13.74 9.35 7.78
N ARG A 72 13.50 8.52 6.76
CA ARG A 72 13.70 8.88 5.35
C ARG A 72 12.70 9.92 4.84
N TYR A 73 11.65 10.20 5.60
CA TYR A 73 10.50 11.00 5.16
C TYR A 73 10.34 12.31 5.92
N PHE A 74 11.33 12.73 6.75
CA PHE A 74 11.25 13.98 7.50
C PHE A 74 11.08 15.25 6.65
N SER A 75 11.58 15.23 5.41
CA SER A 75 11.42 16.32 4.44
C SER A 75 10.21 16.17 3.53
N THR A 76 9.34 15.19 3.79
CA THR A 76 8.15 14.93 3.00
C THR A 76 6.87 15.29 3.76
N PRO A 77 5.70 15.34 3.10
CA PRO A 77 4.40 15.55 3.76
C PRO A 77 4.09 14.58 4.89
N LEU A 78 4.76 13.43 4.96
CA LEU A 78 4.54 12.44 6.02
C LEU A 78 4.83 13.03 7.42
N PHE A 79 5.87 13.87 7.57
CA PHE A 79 6.26 14.47 8.86
C PHE A 79 6.47 15.98 8.77
N GLY A 80 6.28 16.59 7.61
CA GLY A 80 6.40 18.03 7.40
C GLY A 80 5.30 18.78 8.13
N ARG A 81 5.66 19.83 8.88
CA ARG A 81 4.71 20.79 9.39
C ARG A 81 4.02 21.45 8.18
N GLU A 82 2.70 21.30 8.10
CA GLU A 82 1.83 22.02 7.16
C GLU A 82 2.38 22.11 5.73
N SER A 83 2.55 20.98 5.06
CA SER A 83 2.67 21.06 3.62
C SER A 83 1.25 21.14 3.05
N THR A 84 0.87 22.33 2.61
CA THR A 84 -0.25 22.58 1.69
C THR A 84 0.04 22.00 0.31
N THR A 85 1.04 21.15 0.20
CA THR A 85 1.38 20.48 -1.05
C THR A 85 0.36 19.38 -1.25
N GLU A 86 -0.59 19.65 -2.11
CA GLU A 86 -1.46 18.60 -2.66
C GLU A 86 -0.56 17.47 -3.14
N ILE A 87 -0.77 16.27 -2.61
CA ILE A 87 -0.11 15.08 -3.14
C ILE A 87 -0.67 14.91 -4.55
N PRO A 88 0.13 15.09 -5.60
CA PRO A 88 -0.40 14.98 -6.94
C PRO A 88 -0.95 13.57 -7.10
N ASP A 89 -2.24 13.48 -7.40
CA ASP A 89 -2.85 12.24 -7.82
C ASP A 89 -2.19 11.84 -9.14
N ARG A 90 -1.25 10.91 -9.06
CA ARG A 90 -0.57 10.40 -10.25
C ARG A 90 -1.45 9.35 -10.87
N ASP A 91 -2.25 9.78 -11.83
CA ASP A 91 -2.93 8.85 -12.71
C ASP A 91 -1.88 8.09 -13.53
N HIS A 92 -1.70 6.83 -13.20
CA HIS A 92 -0.84 5.91 -13.93
C HIS A 92 -1.72 4.98 -14.78
N PRO A 93 -2.01 5.33 -16.02
CA PRO A 93 -2.80 4.47 -16.86
C PRO A 93 -2.10 3.11 -17.02
N VAL A 94 -2.87 2.05 -16.86
CA VAL A 94 -2.38 0.68 -17.03
C VAL A 94 -1.88 0.52 -18.46
N SER A 95 -0.61 0.16 -18.63
CA SER A 95 -0.02 -0.03 -19.96
C SER A 95 -0.67 -1.21 -20.69
N GLU A 96 -0.54 -1.24 -22.02
CA GLU A 96 -1.02 -2.39 -22.81
C GLU A 96 -0.27 -3.69 -22.47
N ALA A 97 1.01 -3.58 -22.06
CA ALA A 97 1.78 -4.72 -21.60
C ALA A 97 1.21 -5.28 -20.29
N ASP A 98 0.89 -4.41 -19.33
CA ASP A 98 0.26 -4.81 -18.06
C ASP A 98 -1.12 -5.43 -18.30
N ARG A 99 -1.91 -4.84 -19.21
CA ARG A 99 -3.22 -5.41 -19.58
C ARG A 99 -3.09 -6.82 -20.15
N ARG A 100 -2.07 -7.07 -21.00
CA ARG A 100 -1.80 -8.40 -21.55
C ARG A 100 -1.36 -9.38 -20.48
N ASN A 101 -0.51 -8.96 -19.55
CA ASN A 101 -0.02 -9.79 -18.44
C ASN A 101 -1.15 -10.16 -17.46
N LEU A 102 -2.16 -9.29 -17.32
CA LEU A 102 -3.32 -9.53 -16.47
C LEU A 102 -4.47 -10.27 -17.20
N ALA A 103 -4.42 -10.33 -18.54
CA ALA A 103 -5.47 -10.94 -19.33
C ALA A 103 -5.62 -12.45 -19.00
N GLY A 104 -6.83 -12.85 -18.65
CA GLY A 104 -7.15 -14.22 -18.27
C GLY A 104 -6.84 -14.61 -16.82
N ARG A 105 -6.34 -13.67 -16.00
CA ARG A 105 -6.13 -13.88 -14.56
C ARG A 105 -7.34 -13.37 -13.77
N HIS A 106 -7.88 -14.23 -12.91
CA HIS A 106 -8.95 -13.85 -11.98
C HIS A 106 -8.33 -13.48 -10.63
N LEU A 107 -7.88 -12.23 -10.51
CA LEU A 107 -7.37 -11.71 -9.24
C LEU A 107 -8.52 -11.20 -8.38
N HIS A 108 -8.52 -11.53 -7.10
CA HIS A 108 -9.43 -10.96 -6.12
C HIS A 108 -9.04 -9.48 -5.88
N ILE A 109 -10.00 -8.55 -6.07
CA ILE A 109 -9.73 -7.11 -5.91
C ILE A 109 -10.52 -6.58 -4.72
N VAL A 110 -9.78 -6.12 -3.70
CA VAL A 110 -10.32 -5.42 -2.52
C VAL A 110 -10.06 -3.92 -2.66
N ARG A 111 -11.09 -3.10 -2.46
CA ARG A 111 -11.03 -1.63 -2.58
C ARG A 111 -11.15 -0.95 -1.23
#